data_89b86191695816566f5b390833d81b83
#
_entry.id   89b86191695816566f5b390833d81b83
#
_cell.length_a   1.000
_cell.length_b   1.000
_cell.length_c   1.000
_cell.angle_alpha   90.00
_cell.angle_beta   90.00
_cell.angle_gamma   90.00
#
_symmetry.space_group_name_H-M   'P 1'
#
loop_
_entity.id
_entity.type
_entity.pdbx_description
1 polymer ?
#
loop_
_entity_poly.entity_id
_entity_poly.type
_entity_poly.pdbx_seq_one_letter_code
_entity_poly.pdbx_strand_id
1 'polypeptide(L)'
;MTVLQTHELKKYYGSGDTLVKALDGVDLTVEEGEFVAIVGTSGSGKSTLLHMLGGLDRPTSGTVTVEGKNIFSLKDEALTIFRRRKIGFVFQAYNLVPVLSVYDNIVLPIQLDGAQVDRRHVASIIHALGLDQKLNSLPGQLSGGQQQRVAIARALATKPAILLADRKSVV
;
A
#
# COMPACT_ATOMS: atom_id res chain seq x y z
N MET A 1 8.75 18.56 -0.08
CA MET A 1 7.93 18.54 -1.34
C MET A 1 6.73 17.64 -1.11
N THR A 2 5.50 18.16 -1.38
CA THR A 2 4.27 17.37 -1.15
C THR A 2 4.25 16.12 -2.02
N VAL A 3 4.18 14.96 -1.40
CA VAL A 3 4.18 13.66 -2.07
C VAL A 3 2.78 13.08 -2.17
N LEU A 4 1.90 13.36 -1.20
CA LEU A 4 0.52 12.91 -1.16
C LEU A 4 -0.40 14.04 -0.70
N GLN A 5 -1.53 14.22 -1.38
CA GLN A 5 -2.55 15.18 -0.98
C GLN A 5 -3.94 14.63 -1.26
N THR A 6 -4.88 14.87 -0.35
CA THR A 6 -6.32 14.70 -0.58
C THR A 6 -7.04 16.03 -0.47
N HIS A 7 -8.12 16.18 -1.23
CA HIS A 7 -9.00 17.35 -1.12
C HIS A 7 -10.45 16.92 -1.13
N GLU A 8 -11.19 17.30 -0.06
CA GLU A 8 -12.61 16.99 0.15
C GLU A 8 -12.95 15.51 -0.12
N LEU A 9 -12.05 14.60 0.29
CA LEU A 9 -12.18 13.20 -0.04
C LEU A 9 -13.36 12.56 0.69
N LYS A 10 -14.31 11.99 -0.09
CA LYS A 10 -15.52 11.36 0.44
C LYS A 10 -15.65 9.93 -0.08
N LYS A 11 -16.06 9.04 0.79
CA LYS A 11 -16.43 7.67 0.42
C LYS A 11 -17.70 7.27 1.16
N TYR A 12 -18.76 7.06 0.40
CA TYR A 12 -20.04 6.63 0.90
C TYR A 12 -20.39 5.25 0.35
N TYR A 13 -20.93 4.39 1.19
CA TYR A 13 -21.43 3.07 0.84
C TYR A 13 -22.93 3.00 1.09
N GLY A 14 -23.67 2.24 0.26
CA GLY A 14 -25.11 2.11 0.35
C GLY A 14 -25.87 3.33 -0.18
N SER A 15 -27.18 3.37 0.08
CA SER A 15 -28.07 4.46 -0.32
C SER A 15 -29.27 4.54 0.63
N GLY A 16 -29.96 5.69 0.68
CA GLY A 16 -31.12 5.90 1.57
C GLY A 16 -30.78 5.62 3.03
N ASP A 17 -31.60 4.81 3.70
CA ASP A 17 -31.46 4.49 5.13
C ASP A 17 -30.22 3.63 5.47
N THR A 18 -29.57 3.02 4.45
CA THR A 18 -28.36 2.21 4.62
C THR A 18 -27.07 2.97 4.29
N LEU A 19 -27.17 4.27 4.08
CA LEU A 19 -26.01 5.10 3.72
C LEU A 19 -24.98 5.16 4.87
N VAL A 20 -23.76 4.71 4.59
CA VAL A 20 -22.61 4.81 5.49
C VAL A 20 -21.59 5.78 4.90
N LYS A 21 -21.34 6.87 5.58
CA LYS A 21 -20.31 7.85 5.23
C LYS A 21 -18.98 7.42 5.87
N ALA A 22 -18.24 6.57 5.18
CA ALA A 22 -16.96 6.07 5.69
C ALA A 22 -15.87 7.15 5.70
N LEU A 23 -15.89 8.07 4.74
CA LEU A 23 -15.08 9.29 4.69
C LEU A 23 -16.00 10.45 4.29
N ASP A 24 -15.94 11.58 4.99
CA ASP A 24 -16.83 12.72 4.75
C ASP A 24 -16.05 14.05 4.74
N GLY A 25 -15.29 14.28 3.66
CA GLY A 25 -14.51 15.51 3.46
C GLY A 25 -13.14 15.47 4.15
N VAL A 26 -12.30 14.48 3.80
CA VAL A 26 -10.95 14.35 4.38
C VAL A 26 -9.93 15.12 3.54
N ASP A 27 -9.30 16.12 4.17
CA ASP A 27 -8.14 16.83 3.65
C ASP A 27 -6.88 16.36 4.39
N LEU A 28 -5.87 15.93 3.64
CA LEU A 28 -4.60 15.45 4.15
C LEU A 28 -3.48 15.89 3.20
N THR A 29 -2.39 16.36 3.77
CA THR A 29 -1.15 16.66 3.02
C THR A 29 0.01 15.95 3.71
N VAL A 30 0.84 15.24 2.93
CA VAL A 30 2.02 14.53 3.40
C VAL A 30 3.22 14.97 2.57
N GLU A 31 4.28 15.37 3.25
CA GLU A 31 5.54 15.76 2.62
C GLU A 31 6.47 14.55 2.43
N GLU A 32 7.42 14.70 1.51
CA GLU A 32 8.45 13.69 1.28
C GLU A 32 9.26 13.43 2.56
N GLY A 33 9.46 12.14 2.90
CA GLY A 33 10.15 11.72 4.11
C GLY A 33 9.34 11.81 5.39
N GLU A 34 8.08 12.28 5.34
CA GLU A 34 7.22 12.37 6.49
C GLU A 34 6.66 11.00 6.90
N PHE A 35 6.57 10.76 8.20
CA PHE A 35 5.90 9.60 8.80
C PHE A 35 4.59 10.04 9.44
N VAL A 36 3.47 9.54 8.91
CA VAL A 36 2.10 9.89 9.37
C VAL A 36 1.43 8.68 9.98
N ALA A 37 0.90 8.82 11.20
CA ALA A 37 0.09 7.79 11.86
C ALA A 37 -1.40 8.20 11.83
N ILE A 38 -2.24 7.36 11.19
CA ILE A 38 -3.70 7.53 11.18
C ILE A 38 -4.28 6.71 12.33
N VAL A 39 -4.79 7.40 13.35
CA VAL A 39 -5.32 6.79 14.57
C VAL A 39 -6.82 7.01 14.68
N GLY A 40 -7.52 6.12 15.39
CA GLY A 40 -8.96 6.21 15.62
C GLY A 40 -9.55 4.86 16.01
N THR A 41 -10.80 4.86 16.48
CA THR A 41 -11.54 3.66 16.89
C THR A 41 -11.78 2.69 15.72
N SER A 42 -12.14 1.45 16.01
CA SER A 42 -12.54 0.49 14.98
C SER A 42 -13.77 1.03 14.22
N GLY A 43 -13.78 0.88 12.90
CA GLY A 43 -14.86 1.39 12.05
C GLY A 43 -14.80 2.90 11.73
N SER A 44 -13.77 3.64 12.17
CA SER A 44 -13.64 5.08 11.90
C SER A 44 -13.15 5.45 10.49
N GLY A 45 -13.10 4.49 9.55
CA GLY A 45 -12.75 4.76 8.15
C GLY A 45 -11.25 4.70 7.82
N LYS A 46 -10.35 4.33 8.76
CA LYS A 46 -8.90 4.30 8.53
C LYS A 46 -8.49 3.43 7.34
N SER A 47 -8.94 2.18 7.29
CA SER A 47 -8.64 1.28 6.16
C SER A 47 -9.27 1.78 4.86
N THR A 48 -10.47 2.37 4.93
CA THR A 48 -11.11 3.02 3.77
C THR A 48 -10.24 4.16 3.25
N LEU A 49 -9.70 5.01 4.14
CA LEU A 49 -8.80 6.07 3.75
C LEU A 49 -7.54 5.52 3.07
N LEU A 50 -6.88 4.52 3.67
CA LEU A 50 -5.71 3.88 3.07
C LEU A 50 -6.01 3.26 1.70
N HIS A 51 -7.20 2.66 1.52
CA HIS A 51 -7.61 2.12 0.21
C HIS A 51 -7.82 3.22 -0.83
N MET A 52 -8.37 4.39 -0.44
CA MET A 52 -8.48 5.55 -1.34
C MET A 52 -7.09 6.08 -1.70
N LEU A 53 -6.20 6.28 -0.71
CA LEU A 53 -4.82 6.76 -0.92
C LEU A 53 -4.03 5.78 -1.81
N GLY A 54 -4.29 4.48 -1.68
CA GLY A 54 -3.68 3.42 -2.48
C GLY A 54 -4.31 3.20 -3.86
N GLY A 55 -5.39 3.91 -4.20
CA GLY A 55 -6.13 3.69 -5.45
C GLY A 55 -6.72 2.29 -5.58
N LEU A 56 -7.03 1.64 -4.44
CA LEU A 56 -7.62 0.29 -4.40
C LEU A 56 -9.14 0.33 -4.55
N ASP A 57 -9.77 1.45 -4.21
CA ASP A 57 -11.19 1.72 -4.40
C ASP A 57 -11.35 3.17 -4.86
N ARG A 58 -12.47 3.50 -5.51
CA ARG A 58 -12.74 4.84 -6.03
C ARG A 58 -13.53 5.67 -5.01
N PRO A 59 -13.20 6.94 -4.82
CA PRO A 59 -13.95 7.83 -3.96
C PRO A 59 -15.33 8.15 -4.54
N THR A 60 -16.28 8.52 -3.67
CA THR A 60 -17.57 9.07 -4.08
C THR A 60 -17.39 10.49 -4.65
N SER A 61 -16.51 11.28 -4.04
CA SER A 61 -16.09 12.59 -4.52
C SER A 61 -14.77 13.01 -3.88
N GLY A 62 -14.21 14.12 -4.32
CA GLY A 62 -12.91 14.60 -3.91
C GLY A 62 -11.77 14.00 -4.74
N THR A 63 -10.53 14.33 -4.37
CA THR A 63 -9.35 13.94 -5.14
C THR A 63 -8.27 13.33 -4.26
N VAL A 64 -7.46 12.46 -4.85
CA VAL A 64 -6.19 11.97 -4.28
C VAL A 64 -5.08 12.24 -5.29
N THR A 65 -4.10 12.99 -4.87
CA THR A 65 -2.95 13.39 -5.68
C THR A 65 -1.67 12.78 -5.11
N VAL A 66 -0.92 12.06 -5.93
CA VAL A 66 0.39 11.48 -5.59
C VAL A 66 1.42 12.02 -6.57
N GLU A 67 2.51 12.61 -6.05
CA GLU A 67 3.54 13.30 -6.85
C GLU A 67 2.92 14.29 -7.86
N GLY A 68 1.95 15.08 -7.44
CA GLY A 68 1.27 16.08 -8.28
C GLY A 68 0.24 15.52 -9.26
N LYS A 69 0.00 14.19 -9.29
CA LYS A 69 -0.92 13.55 -10.22
C LYS A 69 -2.19 13.06 -9.51
N ASN A 70 -3.36 13.56 -9.92
CA ASN A 70 -4.63 13.00 -9.47
C ASN A 70 -4.79 11.57 -9.99
N ILE A 71 -4.72 10.58 -9.08
CA ILE A 71 -4.71 9.16 -9.46
C ILE A 71 -6.04 8.68 -10.01
N PHE A 72 -7.16 9.31 -9.63
CA PHE A 72 -8.49 8.92 -10.10
C PHE A 72 -8.90 9.57 -11.42
N SER A 73 -8.08 10.47 -11.97
CA SER A 73 -8.20 10.91 -13.36
C SER A 73 -7.67 9.90 -14.38
N LEU A 74 -6.95 8.88 -13.88
CA LEU A 74 -6.39 7.81 -14.70
C LEU A 74 -7.46 6.77 -15.07
N LYS A 75 -7.34 6.18 -16.27
CA LYS A 75 -8.06 4.97 -16.65
C LYS A 75 -7.56 3.78 -15.80
N ASP A 76 -8.36 2.75 -15.65
CA ASP A 76 -8.07 1.62 -14.73
C ASP A 76 -6.73 0.93 -15.01
N GLU A 77 -6.36 0.75 -16.27
CA GLU A 77 -5.07 0.19 -16.66
C GLU A 77 -3.90 1.10 -16.24
N ALA A 78 -3.99 2.40 -16.53
CA ALA A 78 -2.98 3.38 -16.14
C ALA A 78 -2.87 3.53 -14.63
N LEU A 79 -3.99 3.48 -13.89
CA LEU A 79 -4.01 3.47 -12.43
C LEU A 79 -3.33 2.22 -11.86
N THR A 80 -3.56 1.06 -12.46
CA THR A 80 -2.91 -0.19 -12.05
C THR A 80 -1.39 -0.13 -12.21
N ILE A 81 -0.91 0.40 -13.35
CA ILE A 81 0.53 0.62 -13.58
C ILE A 81 1.08 1.66 -12.60
N PHE A 82 0.37 2.76 -12.38
CA PHE A 82 0.77 3.81 -11.43
C PHE A 82 0.93 3.26 -10.02
N ARG A 83 -0.07 2.51 -9.52
CA ARG A 83 -0.01 1.86 -8.21
C ARG A 83 1.21 0.96 -8.07
N ARG A 84 1.46 0.09 -9.03
CA ARG A 84 2.58 -0.85 -9.02
C ARG A 84 3.94 -0.15 -8.90
N ARG A 85 4.07 1.04 -9.53
CA ARG A 85 5.34 1.78 -9.61
C ARG A 85 5.54 2.77 -8.47
N LYS A 86 4.44 3.35 -7.95
CA LYS A 86 4.49 4.53 -7.08
C LYS A 86 3.97 4.31 -5.67
N ILE A 87 3.19 3.25 -5.45
CA ILE A 87 2.52 3.01 -4.18
C ILE A 87 2.92 1.64 -3.64
N GLY A 88 3.65 1.62 -2.53
CA GLY A 88 3.86 0.42 -1.73
C GLY A 88 2.69 0.21 -0.79
N PHE A 89 2.12 -0.99 -0.76
CA PHE A 89 1.02 -1.31 0.15
C PHE A 89 1.33 -2.56 0.98
N VAL A 90 1.26 -2.41 2.30
CA VAL A 90 1.37 -3.52 3.26
C VAL A 90 -0.02 -3.80 3.82
N PHE A 91 -0.62 -4.91 3.37
CA PHE A 91 -1.95 -5.32 3.81
C PHE A 91 -1.91 -5.98 5.19
N GLN A 92 -3.01 -5.85 5.93
CA GLN A 92 -3.20 -6.50 7.23
C GLN A 92 -3.02 -8.03 7.16
N ALA A 93 -3.50 -8.68 6.09
CA ALA A 93 -3.41 -10.12 5.88
C ALA A 93 -2.14 -10.56 5.09
N TYR A 94 -1.15 -9.66 4.95
CA TYR A 94 0.11 -9.82 4.21
C TYR A 94 -0.06 -10.11 2.71
N ASN A 95 -1.04 -10.88 2.28
CA ASN A 95 -1.36 -11.23 0.90
C ASN A 95 -0.15 -11.74 0.12
N LEU A 96 0.65 -12.62 0.74
CA LEU A 96 1.74 -13.31 0.06
C LEU A 96 1.18 -14.41 -0.84
N VAL A 97 1.81 -14.61 -2.00
CA VAL A 97 1.47 -15.69 -2.91
C VAL A 97 2.03 -16.99 -2.35
N PRO A 98 1.20 -17.97 -1.93
CA PRO A 98 1.65 -19.09 -1.10
C PRO A 98 2.57 -20.07 -1.83
N VAL A 99 2.52 -20.12 -3.16
CA VAL A 99 3.33 -21.00 -4.01
C VAL A 99 4.65 -20.37 -4.46
N LEU A 100 4.88 -19.11 -4.17
CA LEU A 100 6.11 -18.40 -4.47
C LEU A 100 7.02 -18.36 -3.25
N SER A 101 8.33 -18.42 -3.49
CA SER A 101 9.34 -18.25 -2.45
C SER A 101 9.27 -16.83 -1.84
N VAL A 102 9.96 -16.62 -0.72
CA VAL A 102 10.14 -15.28 -0.13
C VAL A 102 10.72 -14.31 -1.15
N TYR A 103 11.80 -14.72 -1.84
CA TYR A 103 12.43 -13.87 -2.84
C TYR A 103 11.47 -13.53 -3.98
N ASP A 104 10.77 -14.53 -4.52
CA ASP A 104 9.84 -14.32 -5.63
C ASP A 104 8.66 -13.41 -5.22
N ASN A 105 8.14 -13.56 -3.99
CA ASN A 105 7.15 -12.64 -3.46
C ASN A 105 7.65 -11.19 -3.40
N ILE A 106 8.91 -10.98 -2.98
CA ILE A 106 9.51 -9.65 -2.87
C ILE A 106 9.64 -8.98 -4.24
N VAL A 107 10.12 -9.72 -5.24
CA VAL A 107 10.38 -9.14 -6.58
C VAL A 107 9.18 -9.19 -7.52
N LEU A 108 8.10 -9.86 -7.12
CA LEU A 108 6.90 -10.06 -7.95
C LEU A 108 6.37 -8.76 -8.60
N PRO A 109 6.19 -7.63 -7.88
CA PRO A 109 5.66 -6.42 -8.51
C PRO A 109 6.62 -5.85 -9.57
N ILE A 110 7.93 -6.02 -9.42
CA ILE A 110 8.93 -5.58 -10.41
C ILE A 110 8.83 -6.45 -11.66
N GLN A 111 8.70 -7.78 -11.49
CA GLN A 111 8.55 -8.73 -12.61
C GLN A 111 7.25 -8.51 -13.37
N LEU A 112 6.14 -8.25 -12.66
CA LEU A 112 4.84 -7.94 -13.27
C LEU A 112 4.86 -6.63 -14.08
N ASP A 113 5.77 -5.71 -13.76
CA ASP A 113 5.99 -4.47 -14.51
C ASP A 113 6.93 -4.65 -15.70
N GLY A 114 7.53 -5.84 -15.89
CA GLY A 114 8.54 -6.10 -16.91
C GLY A 114 9.87 -5.38 -16.65
N ALA A 115 10.07 -4.85 -15.45
CA ALA A 115 11.28 -4.12 -15.08
C ALA A 115 12.40 -5.06 -14.61
N GLN A 116 13.64 -4.58 -14.72
CA GLN A 116 14.79 -5.29 -14.18
C GLN A 116 14.88 -5.08 -12.66
N VAL A 117 15.17 -6.17 -11.94
CA VAL A 117 15.34 -6.14 -10.48
C VAL A 117 16.66 -5.44 -10.13
N ASP A 118 16.60 -4.34 -9.40
CA ASP A 118 17.77 -3.74 -8.76
C ASP A 118 18.23 -4.65 -7.61
N ARG A 119 19.15 -5.56 -7.92
CA ARG A 119 19.63 -6.57 -6.98
C ARG A 119 20.26 -5.97 -5.73
N ARG A 120 20.96 -4.81 -5.85
CA ARG A 120 21.59 -4.16 -4.69
C ARG A 120 20.55 -3.60 -3.75
N HIS A 121 19.55 -2.91 -4.28
CA HIS A 121 18.46 -2.36 -3.50
C HIS A 121 17.66 -3.47 -2.81
N VAL A 122 17.25 -4.51 -3.55
CA VAL A 122 16.51 -5.64 -2.99
C VAL A 122 17.32 -6.36 -1.91
N ALA A 123 18.62 -6.60 -2.12
CA ALA A 123 19.49 -7.22 -1.12
C ALA A 123 19.60 -6.37 0.16
N SER A 124 19.70 -5.04 0.04
CA SER A 124 19.75 -4.16 1.22
C SER A 124 18.46 -4.23 2.05
N ILE A 125 17.30 -4.30 1.41
CA ILE A 125 16.01 -4.45 2.09
C ILE A 125 15.93 -5.82 2.79
N ILE A 126 16.28 -6.89 2.10
CA ILE A 126 16.29 -8.26 2.63
C ILE A 126 17.16 -8.32 3.89
N HIS A 127 18.36 -7.76 3.83
CA HIS A 127 19.29 -7.73 4.95
C HIS A 127 18.74 -6.89 6.12
N ALA A 128 18.25 -5.69 5.85
CA ALA A 128 17.66 -4.82 6.87
C ALA A 128 16.47 -5.44 7.60
N LEU A 129 15.72 -6.32 6.93
CA LEU A 129 14.56 -7.03 7.49
C LEU A 129 14.91 -8.42 8.04
N GLY A 130 16.19 -8.83 8.00
CA GLY A 130 16.66 -10.12 8.53
C GLY A 130 16.04 -11.33 7.81
N LEU A 131 15.92 -11.25 6.49
CA LEU A 131 15.31 -12.29 5.65
C LEU A 131 16.34 -13.13 4.88
N ASP A 132 17.65 -12.87 5.03
CA ASP A 132 18.75 -13.48 4.26
C ASP A 132 18.68 -15.02 4.23
N GLN A 133 18.34 -15.63 5.37
CA GLN A 133 18.30 -17.10 5.51
C GLN A 133 16.94 -17.71 5.12
N LYS A 134 16.00 -16.91 4.62
CA LYS A 134 14.63 -17.36 4.33
C LYS A 134 14.20 -17.21 2.87
N LEU A 135 15.11 -16.80 1.98
CA LEU A 135 14.79 -16.43 0.60
C LEU A 135 14.10 -17.56 -0.19
N ASN A 136 14.48 -18.81 0.07
CA ASN A 136 13.90 -19.97 -0.61
C ASN A 136 12.71 -20.60 0.12
N SER A 137 12.34 -20.09 1.32
CA SER A 137 11.19 -20.58 2.08
C SER A 137 9.88 -20.15 1.42
N LEU A 138 8.83 -20.97 1.59
CA LEU A 138 7.46 -20.63 1.22
C LEU A 138 6.78 -19.85 2.38
N PRO A 139 5.78 -19.01 2.10
CA PRO A 139 5.04 -18.26 3.13
C PRO A 139 4.53 -19.14 4.28
N GLY A 140 4.02 -20.33 4.01
CA GLY A 140 3.53 -21.27 5.03
C GLY A 140 4.60 -21.82 5.99
N GLN A 141 5.88 -21.62 5.68
CA GLN A 141 7.02 -22.02 6.53
C GLN A 141 7.52 -20.88 7.42
N LEU A 142 6.87 -19.72 7.37
CA LEU A 142 7.26 -18.50 8.07
C LEU A 142 6.33 -18.21 9.25
N SER A 143 6.87 -17.65 10.32
CA SER A 143 6.06 -17.04 11.37
C SER A 143 5.30 -15.80 10.83
N GLY A 144 4.22 -15.38 11.51
CA GLY A 144 3.47 -14.19 11.11
C GLY A 144 4.33 -12.94 11.01
N GLY A 145 5.28 -12.76 11.96
CA GLY A 145 6.23 -11.64 11.91
C GLY A 145 7.20 -11.73 10.72
N GLN A 146 7.60 -12.94 10.30
CA GLN A 146 8.41 -13.12 9.11
C GLN A 146 7.60 -12.83 7.83
N GLN A 147 6.36 -13.32 7.74
CA GLN A 147 5.46 -13.02 6.62
C GLN A 147 5.22 -11.50 6.49
N GLN A 148 5.06 -10.81 7.61
CA GLN A 148 4.93 -9.35 7.63
C GLN A 148 6.17 -8.67 7.06
N ARG A 149 7.38 -9.10 7.48
CA ARG A 149 8.63 -8.55 6.94
C ARG A 149 8.77 -8.79 5.44
N VAL A 150 8.33 -9.95 4.93
CA VAL A 150 8.28 -10.21 3.48
C VAL A 150 7.33 -9.26 2.77
N ALA A 151 6.15 -9.00 3.33
CA ALA A 151 5.19 -8.05 2.76
C ALA A 151 5.74 -6.61 2.73
N ILE A 152 6.48 -6.21 3.77
CA ILE A 152 7.18 -4.92 3.82
C ILE A 152 8.29 -4.88 2.75
N ALA A 153 9.11 -5.93 2.66
CA ALA A 153 10.16 -6.02 1.64
C ALA A 153 9.59 -5.90 0.22
N ARG A 154 8.50 -6.61 -0.07
CA ARG A 154 7.77 -6.53 -1.35
C ARG A 154 7.30 -5.11 -1.66
N ALA A 155 6.73 -4.43 -0.67
CA ALA A 155 6.23 -3.07 -0.84
C ALA A 155 7.37 -2.06 -1.10
N LEU A 156 8.54 -2.25 -0.50
CA LEU A 156 9.72 -1.38 -0.67
C LEU A 156 10.53 -1.68 -1.93
N ALA A 157 10.43 -2.90 -2.48
CA ALA A 157 11.28 -3.35 -3.59
C ALA A 157 11.12 -2.51 -4.87
N THR A 158 9.95 -1.92 -5.10
CA THR A 158 9.66 -1.06 -6.25
C THR A 158 10.13 0.39 -6.08
N LYS A 159 10.73 0.77 -4.95
CA LYS A 159 11.09 2.15 -4.61
C LYS A 159 9.88 3.10 -4.71
N PRO A 160 8.78 2.83 -3.99
CA PRO A 160 7.56 3.60 -4.13
C PRO A 160 7.74 5.04 -3.63
N ALA A 161 6.93 5.98 -4.16
CA ALA A 161 6.87 7.35 -3.68
C ALA A 161 6.20 7.43 -2.29
N ILE A 162 5.22 6.57 -2.04
CA ILE A 162 4.53 6.44 -0.75
C ILE A 162 4.42 4.98 -0.32
N LEU A 163 4.52 4.75 0.99
CA LEU A 163 4.28 3.44 1.60
C LEU A 163 3.05 3.52 2.50
N LEU A 164 2.05 2.73 2.22
CA LEU A 164 0.82 2.61 3.00
C LEU A 164 0.83 1.30 3.78
N ALA A 165 0.56 1.36 5.08
CA ALA A 165 0.50 0.16 5.91
C ALA A 165 -0.82 0.10 6.69
N ASP A 166 -1.64 -0.90 6.36
CA ASP A 166 -2.88 -1.18 7.09
C ASP A 166 -2.59 -2.22 8.18
N ARG A 167 -2.78 -1.83 9.44
CA ARG A 167 -2.58 -2.71 10.61
C ARG A 167 -3.80 -2.64 11.52
N LYS A 168 -4.17 -3.78 12.14
CA LYS A 168 -5.12 -3.73 13.27
C LYS A 168 -4.56 -2.82 14.35
N SER A 169 -5.35 -1.87 14.79
CA SER A 169 -5.10 -1.18 16.05
C SER A 169 -5.12 -2.25 17.16
N VAL A 170 -3.99 -2.47 17.79
CA VAL A 170 -3.95 -3.21 19.06
C VAL A 170 -4.42 -2.19 20.10
N VAL A 171 -5.65 -2.31 20.54
CA VAL A 171 -6.17 -1.62 21.72
C VAL A 171 -5.87 -2.49 22.92
#